data_14f26abd452a6c59cc7dc1442154a3f8
#
_entry.id   14f26abd452a6c59cc7dc1442154a3f8
#
_cell.length_a   1.000
_cell.length_b   1.000
_cell.length_c   1.000
_cell.angle_alpha   90.00
_cell.angle_beta   90.00
_cell.angle_gamma   90.00
#
_symmetry.space_group_name_H-M   'P 1'
#
loop_
_entity.id
_entity.type
_entity.pdbx_description
1 polymer ?
#
loop_
_entity_poly.entity_id
_entity_poly.type
_entity_poly.pdbx_seq_one_letter_code
_entity_poly.pdbx_strand_id
1 'polypeptide(L)'
;TDSVIINNDGAFTVIAGATIDVGCFDDCDGELSVTASGGVPFIGSTSYTYLWNDYLGQNTATAVGLCVDSITLFTFYDCIVTDAAGCKDTLSLKVVQPAELQVDVSITSPISCNGLSDGKLKANVTGGELAYTYTWSNGGATSLISNLSLGIYKVTIEDANTCRDTFEIYLEEPTLVEIDTIFEVDIACFGDNDGYIEVLGTRIC
;
A
#
# COMPACT_ATOMS: atom_id res chain seq x y z
N THR A 1 -8.81 72.76 4.29
CA THR A 1 -8.07 71.62 4.70
C THR A 1 -8.90 70.40 4.34
N ASP A 2 -8.60 69.81 3.19
CA ASP A 2 -9.19 68.51 2.75
C ASP A 2 -8.63 67.44 3.62
N SER A 3 -9.43 66.74 4.40
CA SER A 3 -9.07 65.56 5.12
C SER A 3 -9.31 64.33 4.20
N VAL A 4 -8.24 63.69 3.78
CA VAL A 4 -8.34 62.41 3.12
C VAL A 4 -8.61 61.36 4.19
N ILE A 5 -9.79 60.76 4.14
CA ILE A 5 -10.11 59.58 4.95
C ILE A 5 -9.41 58.39 4.26
N ILE A 6 -8.40 57.85 4.89
CA ILE A 6 -7.82 56.59 4.48
C ILE A 6 -8.72 55.49 5.06
N ASN A 7 -9.58 54.93 4.23
CA ASN A 7 -10.35 53.74 4.61
C ASN A 7 -9.39 52.52 4.59
N ASN A 8 -9.28 51.88 5.72
CA ASN A 8 -8.65 50.55 5.77
C ASN A 8 -9.77 49.53 5.42
N ASP A 9 -9.79 49.09 4.17
CA ASP A 9 -10.83 48.19 3.62
C ASP A 9 -10.77 46.75 4.20
N GLY A 10 -10.26 46.61 5.40
CA GLY A 10 -10.06 45.36 6.11
C GLY A 10 -8.69 44.74 5.83
N ALA A 11 -8.15 44.01 6.80
CA ALA A 11 -6.89 43.32 6.63
C ALA A 11 -7.01 42.23 5.52
N PHE A 12 -6.07 42.23 4.60
CA PHE A 12 -5.94 41.12 3.64
C PHE A 12 -5.51 39.85 4.38
N THR A 13 -6.28 38.78 4.23
CA THR A 13 -6.03 37.52 4.91
C THR A 13 -6.28 36.32 4.00
N VAL A 14 -5.44 35.30 4.13
CA VAL A 14 -5.57 34.01 3.44
C VAL A 14 -5.72 32.91 4.50
N ILE A 15 -6.72 32.09 4.35
CA ILE A 15 -6.97 30.95 5.23
C ILE A 15 -7.04 29.62 4.44
N ALA A 16 -6.74 28.52 5.12
CA ALA A 16 -6.88 27.20 4.56
C ALA A 16 -8.35 26.88 4.23
N GLY A 17 -8.59 26.32 3.07
CA GLY A 17 -9.84 25.70 2.69
C GLY A 17 -9.82 24.19 2.89
N ALA A 18 -10.40 23.45 1.95
CA ALA A 18 -10.37 21.98 1.98
C ALA A 18 -8.97 21.44 1.67
N THR A 19 -8.64 20.32 2.31
CA THR A 19 -7.47 19.50 2.02
C THR A 19 -7.94 18.09 1.69
N ILE A 20 -7.47 17.52 0.59
CA ILE A 20 -7.60 16.11 0.24
C ILE A 20 -6.19 15.55 0.19
N ASP A 21 -5.92 14.60 1.06
CA ASP A 21 -4.64 13.91 1.11
C ASP A 21 -4.55 12.87 -0.03
N VAL A 22 -3.33 12.45 -0.37
CA VAL A 22 -3.09 11.46 -1.41
C VAL A 22 -3.67 10.11 -0.98
N GLY A 23 -4.44 9.48 -1.85
CA GLY A 23 -5.18 8.25 -1.56
C GLY A 23 -4.29 7.03 -1.43
N CYS A 24 -3.37 6.82 -2.37
CA CYS A 24 -2.40 5.72 -2.35
C CYS A 24 -0.95 6.23 -2.40
N PHE A 25 -0.05 5.42 -1.90
CA PHE A 25 1.39 5.73 -1.96
C PHE A 25 1.83 6.01 -3.40
N ASP A 26 2.60 7.09 -3.59
CA ASP A 26 3.10 7.58 -4.89
C ASP A 26 2.02 8.02 -5.90
N ASP A 27 0.76 8.09 -5.53
CA ASP A 27 -0.25 8.77 -6.34
C ASP A 27 -0.10 10.29 -6.24
N CYS A 28 -0.63 10.99 -7.23
CA CYS A 28 -0.63 12.45 -7.28
C CYS A 28 -2.08 12.95 -7.41
N ASP A 29 -2.93 12.60 -6.46
CA ASP A 29 -4.34 12.94 -6.42
C ASP A 29 -4.71 13.89 -5.26
N GLY A 30 -3.69 14.41 -4.56
CA GLY A 30 -3.86 15.38 -3.48
C GLY A 30 -4.47 16.70 -3.97
N GLU A 31 -5.26 17.37 -3.11
CA GLU A 31 -5.88 18.66 -3.39
C GLU A 31 -5.76 19.60 -2.18
N LEU A 32 -5.44 20.84 -2.45
CA LEU A 32 -5.40 21.93 -1.47
C LEU A 32 -6.20 23.12 -1.97
N SER A 33 -6.92 23.78 -1.08
CA SER A 33 -7.59 25.03 -1.40
C SER A 33 -7.30 26.12 -0.36
N VAL A 34 -7.39 27.36 -0.81
CA VAL A 34 -7.27 28.55 0.04
C VAL A 34 -8.46 29.46 -0.20
N THR A 35 -8.79 30.25 0.83
CA THR A 35 -9.80 31.33 0.74
C THR A 35 -9.15 32.63 1.15
N ALA A 36 -9.27 33.64 0.28
CA ALA A 36 -8.78 34.99 0.54
C ALA A 36 -9.94 35.93 0.87
N SER A 37 -9.70 36.89 1.74
CA SER A 37 -10.67 37.91 2.14
C SER A 37 -10.00 39.23 2.52
N GLY A 38 -10.74 40.34 2.44
CA GLY A 38 -10.21 41.68 2.71
C GLY A 38 -9.32 42.21 1.56
N GLY A 39 -8.50 43.23 1.85
CA GLY A 39 -7.68 43.89 0.85
C GLY A 39 -8.51 44.60 -0.24
N VAL A 40 -7.91 44.81 -1.41
CA VAL A 40 -8.57 45.48 -2.55
C VAL A 40 -8.88 44.44 -3.62
N PRO A 41 -10.17 44.11 -3.85
CA PRO A 41 -10.55 43.20 -4.93
C PRO A 41 -10.33 43.83 -6.31
N PHE A 42 -10.13 43.03 -7.34
CA PHE A 42 -10.04 43.55 -8.73
C PHE A 42 -11.39 44.14 -9.16
N ILE A 43 -11.35 45.28 -9.87
CA ILE A 43 -12.56 45.99 -10.30
C ILE A 43 -13.45 45.06 -11.12
N GLY A 44 -14.70 44.91 -10.67
CA GLY A 44 -15.68 44.00 -11.33
C GLY A 44 -15.54 42.52 -11.00
N SER A 45 -14.67 42.17 -10.05
CA SER A 45 -14.44 40.81 -9.60
C SER A 45 -14.15 40.80 -8.09
N THR A 46 -14.56 39.73 -7.42
CA THR A 46 -14.10 39.42 -6.05
C THR A 46 -12.85 38.57 -6.09
N SER A 47 -12.19 38.48 -7.24
CA SER A 47 -11.10 37.53 -7.49
C SER A 47 -9.76 38.09 -7.05
N TYR A 48 -8.99 37.27 -6.42
CA TYR A 48 -7.58 37.46 -6.16
C TYR A 48 -6.78 36.66 -7.21
N THR A 49 -5.49 36.91 -7.33
CA THR A 49 -4.59 36.04 -8.10
C THR A 49 -3.88 35.07 -7.17
N TYR A 50 -3.71 33.87 -7.60
CA TYR A 50 -3.10 32.76 -6.86
C TYR A 50 -1.87 32.25 -7.59
N LEU A 51 -0.90 31.76 -6.87
CA LEU A 51 0.27 31.07 -7.42
C LEU A 51 0.76 30.03 -6.43
N TRP A 52 0.64 28.77 -6.81
CA TRP A 52 1.17 27.66 -6.05
C TRP A 52 2.60 27.34 -6.48
N ASN A 53 3.40 26.83 -5.54
CA ASN A 53 4.77 26.38 -5.79
C ASN A 53 4.86 24.93 -6.27
N ASP A 54 3.74 24.36 -6.70
CA ASP A 54 3.73 23.04 -7.35
C ASP A 54 4.45 23.10 -8.72
N TYR A 55 4.82 21.94 -9.26
CA TYR A 55 5.56 21.87 -10.51
C TYR A 55 4.80 22.39 -11.74
N LEU A 56 3.47 22.50 -11.66
CA LEU A 56 2.61 23.08 -12.71
C LEU A 56 2.43 24.59 -12.57
N GLY A 57 2.76 25.17 -11.43
CA GLY A 57 2.53 26.58 -11.13
C GLY A 57 1.05 26.96 -11.22
N GLN A 58 0.19 26.18 -10.56
CA GLN A 58 -1.25 26.36 -10.61
C GLN A 58 -1.62 27.76 -10.07
N ASN A 59 -2.64 28.37 -10.67
CA ASN A 59 -3.01 29.76 -10.44
C ASN A 59 -4.48 29.97 -10.06
N THR A 60 -5.13 28.96 -9.53
CA THR A 60 -6.49 29.00 -9.01
C THR A 60 -6.48 28.90 -7.48
N ALA A 61 -7.62 29.23 -6.84
CA ALA A 61 -7.76 29.07 -5.39
C ALA A 61 -7.60 27.63 -4.90
N THR A 62 -7.71 26.66 -5.82
CA THR A 62 -7.53 25.25 -5.56
C THR A 62 -6.42 24.72 -6.45
N ALA A 63 -5.48 23.98 -5.87
CA ALA A 63 -4.48 23.19 -6.56
C ALA A 63 -4.85 21.70 -6.46
N VAL A 64 -4.75 20.98 -7.57
CA VAL A 64 -5.12 19.56 -7.69
C VAL A 64 -3.95 18.76 -8.27
N GLY A 65 -4.01 17.46 -8.15
CA GLY A 65 -2.96 16.59 -8.67
C GLY A 65 -1.61 16.78 -7.93
N LEU A 66 -1.68 17.03 -6.62
CA LEU A 66 -0.51 17.26 -5.78
C LEU A 66 0.08 15.92 -5.35
N CYS A 67 1.40 15.80 -5.56
CA CYS A 67 2.16 14.62 -5.19
C CYS A 67 2.79 14.81 -3.80
N VAL A 68 3.15 13.71 -3.16
CA VAL A 68 3.87 13.71 -1.88
C VAL A 68 5.24 13.06 -2.07
N ASP A 69 6.22 13.56 -1.34
CA ASP A 69 7.55 12.94 -1.30
C ASP A 69 7.49 11.56 -0.64
N SER A 70 7.95 10.53 -1.36
CA SER A 70 7.87 9.13 -0.95
C SER A 70 8.70 8.79 0.30
N ILE A 71 9.64 9.64 0.68
CA ILE A 71 10.52 9.41 1.85
C ILE A 71 9.87 9.96 3.11
N THR A 72 9.34 11.20 3.03
CA THR A 72 8.78 11.90 4.19
C THR A 72 7.32 11.60 4.43
N LEU A 73 6.60 11.08 3.43
CA LEU A 73 5.16 10.82 3.41
C LEU A 73 4.31 12.09 3.57
N PHE A 74 4.91 13.25 3.37
CA PHE A 74 4.20 14.52 3.29
C PHE A 74 4.99 15.55 2.48
N THR A 75 4.28 16.52 1.91
CA THR A 75 4.87 17.68 1.22
C THR A 75 4.13 18.95 1.63
N PHE A 76 4.88 20.05 1.77
CA PHE A 76 4.30 21.38 1.95
C PHE A 76 4.21 22.08 0.62
N TYR A 77 3.04 22.72 0.39
CA TYR A 77 2.78 23.55 -0.77
C TYR A 77 2.45 24.96 -0.30
N ASP A 78 3.09 25.95 -0.91
CA ASP A 78 2.88 27.35 -0.63
C ASP A 78 1.97 27.97 -1.70
N CYS A 79 0.93 28.67 -1.27
CA CYS A 79 0.10 29.48 -2.14
C CYS A 79 0.37 30.96 -1.86
N ILE A 80 0.86 31.67 -2.87
CA ILE A 80 0.96 33.13 -2.83
C ILE A 80 -0.34 33.69 -3.40
N VAL A 81 -1.05 34.46 -2.59
CA VAL A 81 -2.27 35.17 -3.01
C VAL A 81 -1.96 36.66 -3.10
N THR A 82 -2.44 37.33 -4.15
CA THR A 82 -2.19 38.73 -4.41
C THR A 82 -3.53 39.45 -4.69
N ASP A 83 -3.75 40.58 -4.07
CA ASP A 83 -4.90 41.48 -4.31
C ASP A 83 -4.65 42.48 -5.45
N ALA A 84 -5.64 43.30 -5.81
CA ALA A 84 -5.52 44.30 -6.89
C ALA A 84 -4.58 45.46 -6.57
N ALA A 85 -4.28 45.70 -5.31
CA ALA A 85 -3.29 46.68 -4.88
C ALA A 85 -1.84 46.13 -4.92
N GLY A 86 -1.68 44.84 -5.17
CA GLY A 86 -0.38 44.18 -5.18
C GLY A 86 0.06 43.68 -3.80
N CYS A 87 -0.82 43.75 -2.78
CA CYS A 87 -0.52 43.13 -1.48
C CYS A 87 -0.52 41.63 -1.60
N LYS A 88 0.45 41.00 -0.94
CA LYS A 88 0.64 39.55 -0.99
C LYS A 88 0.56 38.94 0.39
N ASP A 89 -0.05 37.75 0.46
CA ASP A 89 0.01 36.87 1.61
C ASP A 89 0.34 35.47 1.13
N THR A 90 1.01 34.70 1.97
CA THR A 90 1.47 33.35 1.62
C THR A 90 1.02 32.37 2.69
N LEU A 91 0.36 31.30 2.28
CA LEU A 91 -0.06 30.22 3.16
C LEU A 91 0.61 28.91 2.74
N SER A 92 1.26 28.26 3.72
CA SER A 92 1.87 26.95 3.55
C SER A 92 0.92 25.87 4.06
N LEU A 93 0.58 24.90 3.22
CA LEU A 93 -0.35 23.81 3.52
C LEU A 93 0.34 22.48 3.29
N LYS A 94 -0.05 21.48 4.07
CA LYS A 94 0.53 20.15 4.03
C LYS A 94 -0.43 19.17 3.39
N VAL A 95 0.09 18.33 2.45
CA VAL A 95 -0.54 17.11 1.94
C VAL A 95 0.24 15.92 2.48
N VAL A 96 -0.45 14.86 2.87
CA VAL A 96 0.16 13.61 3.32
C VAL A 96 -0.24 12.47 2.39
N GLN A 97 0.50 11.35 2.44
CA GLN A 97 0.14 10.09 1.80
C GLN A 97 0.31 8.93 2.79
N PRO A 98 -0.41 7.82 2.61
CA PRO A 98 -0.19 6.62 3.42
C PRO A 98 1.20 6.02 3.14
N ALA A 99 1.66 5.16 4.05
CA ALA A 99 2.81 4.31 3.77
C ALA A 99 2.47 3.32 2.65
N GLU A 100 3.47 2.90 1.89
CA GLU A 100 3.29 1.92 0.81
C GLU A 100 2.61 0.64 1.34
N LEU A 101 1.50 0.25 0.70
CA LEU A 101 0.86 -1.04 0.97
C LEU A 101 1.76 -2.14 0.43
N GLN A 102 2.20 -3.04 1.31
CA GLN A 102 3.04 -4.17 0.95
C GLN A 102 2.49 -5.46 1.53
N VAL A 103 2.48 -6.52 0.73
CA VAL A 103 2.12 -7.86 1.15
C VAL A 103 3.28 -8.82 0.96
N ASP A 104 3.50 -9.67 1.96
CA ASP A 104 4.37 -10.84 1.92
C ASP A 104 3.58 -12.07 2.36
N VAL A 105 4.02 -13.27 1.94
CA VAL A 105 3.36 -14.52 2.30
C VAL A 105 4.35 -15.46 2.96
N SER A 106 4.01 -15.91 4.16
CA SER A 106 4.76 -16.92 4.90
C SER A 106 4.06 -18.28 4.87
N ILE A 107 4.86 -19.35 4.74
CA ILE A 107 4.41 -20.72 4.93
C ILE A 107 4.34 -20.97 6.44
N THR A 108 3.13 -21.09 6.99
CA THR A 108 2.91 -21.36 8.43
C THR A 108 2.85 -22.86 8.74
N SER A 109 2.56 -23.68 7.74
CA SER A 109 2.68 -25.13 7.78
C SER A 109 3.04 -25.63 6.36
N PRO A 110 4.17 -26.26 6.15
CA PRO A 110 4.45 -26.92 4.87
C PRO A 110 3.51 -28.14 4.70
N ILE A 111 3.41 -28.64 3.49
CA ILE A 111 2.76 -29.91 3.21
C ILE A 111 3.59 -31.02 3.87
N SER A 112 2.94 -31.85 4.68
CA SER A 112 3.65 -32.84 5.49
C SER A 112 4.14 -34.03 4.67
N CYS A 113 3.38 -34.49 3.68
CA CYS A 113 3.69 -35.61 2.84
C CYS A 113 3.25 -35.40 1.39
N ASN A 114 3.89 -36.11 0.46
CA ASN A 114 3.52 -36.09 -0.94
C ASN A 114 2.04 -36.44 -1.16
N GLY A 115 1.34 -35.62 -1.96
CA GLY A 115 -0.08 -35.77 -2.28
C GLY A 115 -1.05 -35.31 -1.20
N LEU A 116 -0.59 -34.81 -0.04
CA LEU A 116 -1.47 -34.25 0.97
C LEU A 116 -1.87 -32.81 0.68
N SER A 117 -2.93 -32.37 1.32
CA SER A 117 -3.44 -31.00 1.23
C SER A 117 -3.60 -30.42 2.64
N ASP A 118 -2.51 -30.36 3.40
CA ASP A 118 -2.47 -29.87 4.78
C ASP A 118 -1.62 -28.61 4.96
N GLY A 119 -1.11 -28.07 3.86
CA GLY A 119 -0.36 -26.82 3.83
C GLY A 119 -1.15 -25.63 4.33
N LYS A 120 -0.45 -24.61 4.87
CA LYS A 120 -1.05 -23.35 5.33
C LYS A 120 -0.16 -22.17 4.95
N LEU A 121 -0.80 -21.12 4.45
CA LEU A 121 -0.17 -19.86 4.09
C LEU A 121 -0.80 -18.71 4.85
N LYS A 122 0.03 -17.72 5.22
CA LYS A 122 -0.41 -16.49 5.87
C LYS A 122 0.10 -15.29 5.10
N ALA A 123 -0.81 -14.41 4.68
CA ALA A 123 -0.47 -13.08 4.18
C ALA A 123 -0.16 -12.15 5.36
N ASN A 124 0.98 -11.47 5.27
CA ASN A 124 1.42 -10.45 6.20
C ASN A 124 1.39 -9.12 5.45
N VAL A 125 0.67 -8.14 5.98
CA VAL A 125 0.45 -6.86 5.32
C VAL A 125 1.06 -5.76 6.16
N THR A 126 1.69 -4.79 5.50
CA THR A 126 2.22 -3.58 6.12
C THR A 126 1.85 -2.37 5.27
N GLY A 127 1.78 -1.18 5.88
CA GLY A 127 1.41 0.05 5.17
C GLY A 127 -0.05 0.09 4.73
N GLY A 128 -0.40 1.04 3.85
CA GLY A 128 -1.77 1.33 3.46
C GLY A 128 -2.64 1.80 4.62
N GLU A 129 -3.95 1.87 4.37
CA GLU A 129 -4.97 2.24 5.37
C GLU A 129 -5.79 1.03 5.79
N LEU A 130 -5.98 0.85 7.09
CA LEU A 130 -6.85 -0.20 7.64
C LEU A 130 -8.34 0.09 7.30
N ALA A 131 -9.18 -0.90 6.93
CA ALA A 131 -9.01 -2.35 7.04
C ALA A 131 -8.59 -2.96 5.68
N TYR A 132 -7.96 -4.15 5.74
CA TYR A 132 -7.56 -4.89 4.54
C TYR A 132 -8.58 -5.95 4.15
N THR A 133 -8.79 -6.12 2.84
CA THR A 133 -9.48 -7.25 2.24
C THR A 133 -8.50 -8.18 1.55
N TYR A 134 -8.78 -9.47 1.55
CA TYR A 134 -7.92 -10.51 1.01
C TYR A 134 -8.63 -11.25 -0.11
N THR A 135 -7.96 -11.46 -1.23
CA THR A 135 -8.46 -12.27 -2.34
C THR A 135 -7.37 -13.24 -2.78
N TRP A 136 -7.53 -14.51 -2.43
CA TRP A 136 -6.62 -15.58 -2.85
C TRP A 136 -7.09 -16.25 -4.14
N SER A 137 -6.14 -16.76 -4.92
CA SER A 137 -6.41 -17.51 -6.16
C SER A 137 -7.27 -18.77 -5.95
N ASN A 138 -7.27 -19.34 -4.74
CA ASN A 138 -8.11 -20.50 -4.37
C ASN A 138 -9.49 -20.11 -3.81
N GLY A 139 -9.84 -18.81 -3.82
CA GLY A 139 -11.10 -18.29 -3.28
C GLY A 139 -11.06 -17.96 -1.78
N GLY A 140 -9.93 -18.08 -1.11
CA GLY A 140 -9.77 -17.65 0.28
C GLY A 140 -9.93 -16.13 0.42
N ALA A 141 -10.53 -15.67 1.52
CA ALA A 141 -10.81 -14.26 1.79
C ALA A 141 -10.28 -13.78 3.17
N THR A 142 -9.34 -14.49 3.74
CA THR A 142 -8.76 -14.18 5.06
C THR A 142 -7.23 -14.16 4.97
N SER A 143 -6.59 -13.55 5.95
CA SER A 143 -5.12 -13.50 6.02
C SER A 143 -4.47 -14.89 6.12
N LEU A 144 -5.18 -15.89 6.60
CA LEU A 144 -4.70 -17.27 6.72
C LEU A 144 -5.57 -18.20 5.86
N ILE A 145 -4.93 -19.01 5.01
CA ILE A 145 -5.57 -20.09 4.26
C ILE A 145 -4.94 -21.43 4.62
N SER A 146 -5.72 -22.49 4.58
CA SER A 146 -5.33 -23.83 4.99
C SER A 146 -5.88 -24.89 4.05
N ASN A 147 -5.49 -26.15 4.28
CA ASN A 147 -5.85 -27.29 3.45
C ASN A 147 -5.34 -27.11 2.00
N LEU A 148 -4.09 -26.69 1.89
CA LEU A 148 -3.47 -26.37 0.61
C LEU A 148 -2.65 -27.55 0.11
N SER A 149 -2.82 -27.90 -1.15
CA SER A 149 -1.99 -28.82 -1.90
C SER A 149 -0.80 -28.09 -2.54
N LEU A 150 0.12 -28.86 -3.13
CA LEU A 150 1.16 -28.36 -4.02
C LEU A 150 0.57 -27.38 -5.05
N GLY A 151 1.21 -26.22 -5.24
CA GLY A 151 0.80 -25.29 -6.28
C GLY A 151 1.22 -23.86 -6.04
N ILE A 152 0.86 -23.01 -6.99
CA ILE A 152 1.06 -21.56 -6.93
C ILE A 152 -0.17 -20.92 -6.31
N TYR A 153 0.07 -20.10 -5.30
CA TYR A 153 -0.97 -19.31 -4.62
C TYR A 153 -0.64 -17.83 -4.78
N LYS A 154 -1.63 -17.09 -5.25
CA LYS A 154 -1.56 -15.64 -5.40
C LYS A 154 -2.56 -15.01 -4.46
N VAL A 155 -2.13 -13.98 -3.73
CA VAL A 155 -3.01 -13.12 -2.93
C VAL A 155 -2.99 -11.71 -3.48
N THR A 156 -4.14 -11.08 -3.56
CA THR A 156 -4.31 -9.64 -3.76
C THR A 156 -4.89 -9.06 -2.49
N ILE A 157 -4.24 -8.03 -1.97
CA ILE A 157 -4.71 -7.23 -0.85
C ILE A 157 -5.26 -5.93 -1.39
N GLU A 158 -6.37 -5.48 -0.82
CA GLU A 158 -6.92 -4.15 -1.04
C GLU A 158 -7.16 -3.50 0.33
N ASP A 159 -6.70 -2.28 0.48
CA ASP A 159 -6.86 -1.49 1.70
C ASP A 159 -8.15 -0.64 1.70
N ALA A 160 -8.37 0.17 2.74
CA ALA A 160 -9.55 1.03 2.85
C ALA A 160 -9.61 2.15 1.80
N ASN A 161 -8.48 2.57 1.26
CA ASN A 161 -8.38 3.55 0.18
C ASN A 161 -8.44 2.90 -1.22
N THR A 162 -8.70 1.59 -1.31
CA THR A 162 -8.70 0.80 -2.56
C THR A 162 -7.32 0.62 -3.21
N CYS A 163 -6.25 0.94 -2.50
CA CYS A 163 -4.89 0.63 -2.93
C CYS A 163 -4.67 -0.89 -2.91
N ARG A 164 -3.89 -1.40 -3.87
CA ARG A 164 -3.72 -2.85 -4.04
C ARG A 164 -2.26 -3.23 -4.12
N ASP A 165 -1.95 -4.37 -3.49
CA ASP A 165 -0.70 -5.07 -3.70
C ASP A 165 -0.95 -6.57 -3.86
N THR A 166 0.01 -7.26 -4.47
CA THR A 166 -0.15 -8.66 -4.89
C THR A 166 1.13 -9.43 -4.66
N PHE A 167 1.02 -10.60 -4.06
CA PHE A 167 2.13 -11.53 -3.88
C PHE A 167 1.78 -12.92 -4.41
N GLU A 168 2.79 -13.62 -4.93
CA GLU A 168 2.68 -14.98 -5.42
C GLU A 168 3.72 -15.87 -4.75
N ILE A 169 3.31 -17.05 -4.31
CA ILE A 169 4.17 -18.04 -3.67
C ILE A 169 3.89 -19.42 -4.23
N TYR A 170 4.97 -20.20 -4.39
CA TYR A 170 4.88 -21.61 -4.71
C TYR A 170 4.97 -22.42 -3.42
N LEU A 171 3.95 -23.23 -3.14
CA LEU A 171 3.93 -24.16 -2.01
C LEU A 171 4.36 -25.54 -2.51
N GLU A 172 5.49 -25.99 -2.01
CA GLU A 172 6.09 -27.27 -2.37
C GLU A 172 5.54 -28.40 -1.50
N GLU A 173 5.60 -29.62 -2.02
CA GLU A 173 5.38 -30.85 -1.25
C GLU A 173 6.68 -31.67 -1.17
N PRO A 174 6.84 -32.53 -0.15
CA PRO A 174 7.95 -33.46 -0.10
C PRO A 174 7.93 -34.43 -1.28
N THR A 175 9.10 -34.93 -1.65
CA THR A 175 9.22 -35.98 -2.66
C THR A 175 8.55 -37.27 -2.19
N LEU A 176 7.98 -38.00 -3.13
CA LEU A 176 7.40 -39.30 -2.84
C LEU A 176 8.46 -40.21 -2.20
N VAL A 177 8.05 -41.01 -1.21
CA VAL A 177 8.89 -42.04 -0.63
C VAL A 177 8.92 -43.21 -1.59
N GLU A 178 10.10 -43.58 -2.05
CA GLU A 178 10.34 -44.73 -2.91
C GLU A 178 11.26 -45.74 -2.21
N ILE A 179 10.99 -47.02 -2.42
CA ILE A 179 11.87 -48.08 -1.99
C ILE A 179 12.96 -48.22 -3.05
N ASP A 180 14.17 -47.79 -2.73
CA ASP A 180 15.30 -47.85 -3.68
C ASP A 180 15.87 -49.25 -3.85
N THR A 181 15.94 -50.01 -2.75
CA THR A 181 16.60 -51.30 -2.76
C THR A 181 15.98 -52.22 -1.72
N ILE A 182 15.77 -53.45 -2.10
CA ILE A 182 15.42 -54.53 -1.20
C ILE A 182 16.58 -55.51 -1.22
N PHE A 183 17.17 -55.75 -0.07
CA PHE A 183 18.14 -56.81 0.12
C PHE A 183 17.46 -57.97 0.82
N GLU A 184 17.53 -59.16 0.24
CA GLU A 184 17.05 -60.38 0.85
C GLU A 184 18.21 -61.33 1.05
N VAL A 185 18.25 -61.99 2.16
CA VAL A 185 19.16 -63.10 2.45
C VAL A 185 18.31 -64.29 2.81
N ASP A 186 18.41 -65.29 1.93
CA ASP A 186 17.70 -66.54 2.13
C ASP A 186 18.26 -67.34 3.32
N ILE A 187 17.41 -68.17 3.91
CA ILE A 187 17.85 -69.14 4.95
C ILE A 187 18.84 -70.05 4.43
N ALA A 188 20.02 -70.18 5.06
CA ALA A 188 21.11 -70.97 4.58
C ALA A 188 20.87 -72.51 4.65
N CYS A 189 20.13 -72.98 5.71
CA CYS A 189 19.79 -74.36 5.91
C CYS A 189 18.36 -74.54 6.44
N PHE A 190 17.78 -75.68 6.14
CA PHE A 190 16.44 -76.02 6.63
C PHE A 190 16.37 -75.95 8.19
N GLY A 191 15.56 -75.11 8.73
CA GLY A 191 15.37 -74.91 10.16
C GLY A 191 16.19 -73.78 10.80
N ASP A 192 17.05 -73.13 10.05
CA ASP A 192 17.76 -71.93 10.50
C ASP A 192 16.82 -70.67 10.50
N ASN A 193 17.18 -69.66 11.26
CA ASN A 193 16.46 -68.37 11.36
C ASN A 193 17.38 -67.22 10.97
N ASP A 194 18.25 -67.41 9.96
CA ASP A 194 19.25 -66.44 9.53
C ASP A 194 18.88 -65.63 8.28
N GLY A 195 17.70 -65.88 7.72
CA GLY A 195 17.14 -65.05 6.64
C GLY A 195 16.69 -63.68 7.15
N TYR A 196 16.95 -62.65 6.37
CA TYR A 196 16.41 -61.30 6.63
C TYR A 196 16.12 -60.54 5.34
N ILE A 197 15.25 -59.53 5.46
CA ILE A 197 14.96 -58.57 4.40
C ILE A 197 15.29 -57.18 4.92
N GLU A 198 16.12 -56.46 4.21
CA GLU A 198 16.44 -55.08 4.46
C GLU A 198 15.84 -54.19 3.35
N VAL A 199 15.12 -53.17 3.75
CA VAL A 199 14.50 -52.20 2.82
C VAL A 199 15.15 -50.85 3.04
N LEU A 200 15.79 -50.32 2.01
CA LEU A 200 16.29 -48.96 2.01
C LEU A 200 15.32 -48.06 1.29
N GLY A 201 14.79 -47.04 2.01
CA GLY A 201 13.93 -46.01 1.45
C GLY A 201 14.57 -44.64 1.62
N THR A 202 14.33 -43.73 0.69
CA THR A 202 15.03 -42.45 0.64
C THR A 202 14.41 -41.34 1.47
N ARG A 203 13.17 -41.49 1.96
CA ARG A 203 12.53 -40.53 2.89
C ARG A 203 11.34 -41.14 3.63
N ILE A 204 11.09 -40.60 4.82
CA ILE A 204 9.94 -40.94 5.67
C ILE A 204 9.00 -39.73 5.69
N CYS A 205 7.76 -39.94 5.41
CA CYS A 205 6.66 -39.03 5.78
C CYS A 205 6.37 -39.13 7.26
#